data_19ce801c90242b6da92963b824b7e384
#
_entry.id   19ce801c90242b6da92963b824b7e384
#
_cell.length_a   1.000
_cell.length_b   1.000
_cell.length_c   1.000
_cell.angle_alpha   90.00
_cell.angle_beta   90.00
_cell.angle_gamma   90.00
#
_symmetry.space_group_name_H-M   'P 1'
#
loop_
_entity.id
_entity.type
_entity.pdbx_description
1 polymer ?
#
loop_
_entity_poly.entity_id
_entity_poly.type
_entity_poly.pdbx_seq_one_letter_code
_entity_poly.pdbx_strand_id
1 'polypeptide(L)'
;MTDRMELKTQKKEAALTVNELLYLIFFGVMLFSKGMGWYDGMRPYQLCLLIGMGCLGLKLILTKYTPWQLLVAAVFGVFGVLSWRCSAEKGMLTCVMMLIGMKDVRIKKVFQVGAVVWSSVFLYRILAFLIGWDKGILLVHKKLGAFIFRWSMGYPHPNVFHISYVILLAFLFYLLQQKGKKLFGWIVAALVGNVL
;
A
#
# COMPACT_ATOMS: atom_id res chain seq x y z
N MET A 1 -40.75 4.19 12.50
CA MET A 1 -39.76 4.32 13.60
C MET A 1 -38.50 3.53 13.28
N THR A 2 -38.60 2.39 12.62
CA THR A 2 -37.51 1.52 12.12
C THR A 2 -36.55 2.24 11.17
N ASP A 3 -37.06 2.99 10.20
CA ASP A 3 -36.26 3.66 9.14
C ASP A 3 -35.27 4.71 9.73
N ARG A 4 -35.66 5.43 10.78
CA ARG A 4 -34.77 6.38 11.47
C ARG A 4 -33.67 5.69 12.30
N MET A 5 -33.91 4.48 12.80
CA MET A 5 -32.88 3.71 13.50
C MET A 5 -31.89 3.13 12.52
N GLU A 6 -32.33 2.59 11.41
CA GLU A 6 -31.44 2.07 10.35
C GLU A 6 -30.56 3.17 9.75
N LEU A 7 -31.12 4.36 9.48
CA LEU A 7 -30.35 5.53 9.03
C LEU A 7 -29.30 6.00 10.05
N LYS A 8 -29.62 5.97 11.35
CA LYS A 8 -28.65 6.31 12.41
C LYS A 8 -27.57 5.25 12.54
N THR A 9 -27.90 3.97 12.39
CA THR A 9 -26.93 2.86 12.43
C THR A 9 -26.01 2.92 11.21
N GLN A 10 -26.52 3.13 10.01
CA GLN A 10 -25.72 3.33 8.80
C GLN A 10 -24.81 4.57 8.88
N LYS A 11 -25.30 5.68 9.46
CA LYS A 11 -24.48 6.89 9.66
C LYS A 11 -23.38 6.69 10.70
N LYS A 12 -23.61 5.85 11.71
CA LYS A 12 -22.63 5.50 12.73
C LYS A 12 -21.56 4.54 12.18
N GLU A 13 -21.95 3.64 11.28
CA GLU A 13 -21.02 2.77 10.53
C GLU A 13 -20.19 3.54 9.49
N ALA A 14 -20.69 4.65 8.98
CA ALA A 14 -19.97 5.48 8.01
C ALA A 14 -18.90 6.38 8.65
N ALA A 15 -19.05 6.74 9.94
CA ALA A 15 -18.11 7.63 10.63
C ALA A 15 -16.76 6.93 10.85
N LEU A 16 -15.67 7.64 10.52
CA LEU A 16 -14.31 7.20 10.83
C LEU A 16 -14.02 7.45 12.30
N THR A 17 -13.47 6.45 12.99
CA THR A 17 -12.92 6.65 14.33
C THR A 17 -11.56 7.34 14.24
N VAL A 18 -11.15 8.03 15.29
CA VAL A 18 -9.81 8.68 15.35
C VAL A 18 -8.71 7.65 15.13
N ASN A 19 -8.84 6.46 15.74
CA ASN A 19 -7.88 5.36 15.57
C ASN A 19 -7.78 4.88 14.12
N GLU A 20 -8.91 4.76 13.43
CA GLU A 20 -8.94 4.43 12.01
C GLU A 20 -8.29 5.52 11.16
N LEU A 21 -8.63 6.78 11.41
CA LEU A 21 -8.07 7.91 10.67
C LEU A 21 -6.55 7.98 10.79
N LEU A 22 -6.02 7.86 12.02
CA LEU A 22 -4.57 7.85 12.26
C LEU A 22 -3.86 6.73 11.50
N TYR A 23 -4.45 5.53 11.51
CA TYR A 23 -3.90 4.41 10.75
C TYR A 23 -3.96 4.65 9.23
N LEU A 24 -5.07 5.16 8.72
CA LEU A 24 -5.23 5.43 7.28
C LEU A 24 -4.29 6.53 6.79
N ILE A 25 -4.00 7.56 7.62
CA ILE A 25 -2.98 8.57 7.32
C ILE A 25 -1.60 7.90 7.26
N PHE A 26 -1.21 7.14 8.29
CA PHE A 26 0.05 6.39 8.29
C PHE A 26 0.18 5.53 7.03
N PHE A 27 -0.81 4.68 6.77
CA PHE A 27 -0.82 3.78 5.63
C PHE A 27 -0.73 4.52 4.29
N GLY A 28 -1.56 5.57 4.12
CA GLY A 28 -1.59 6.37 2.89
C GLY A 28 -0.27 7.09 2.62
N VAL A 29 0.33 7.71 3.64
CA VAL A 29 1.62 8.42 3.52
C VAL A 29 2.76 7.46 3.20
N MET A 30 2.80 6.30 3.86
CA MET A 30 3.82 5.28 3.58
C MET A 30 3.65 4.68 2.18
N LEU A 31 2.41 4.42 1.78
CA LEU A 31 2.09 3.91 0.46
C LEU A 31 2.43 4.93 -0.64
N PHE A 32 2.10 6.20 -0.42
CA PHE A 32 2.46 7.31 -1.31
C PHE A 32 3.97 7.39 -1.52
N SER A 33 4.75 7.38 -0.43
CA SER A 33 6.21 7.46 -0.52
C SER A 33 6.82 6.30 -1.31
N LYS A 34 6.31 5.09 -1.10
CA LYS A 34 6.75 3.89 -1.85
C LYS A 34 6.33 3.93 -3.32
N GLY A 35 5.11 4.37 -3.60
CA GLY A 35 4.63 4.54 -4.98
C GLY A 35 5.45 5.57 -5.75
N MET A 36 5.85 6.67 -5.09
CA MET A 36 6.75 7.69 -5.66
C MET A 36 8.19 7.17 -5.87
N GLY A 37 8.51 5.95 -5.44
CA GLY A 37 9.84 5.38 -5.55
C GLY A 37 10.84 6.01 -4.59
N TRP A 38 10.38 6.68 -3.54
CA TRP A 38 11.26 7.23 -2.52
C TRP A 38 11.75 6.12 -1.58
N TYR A 39 13.02 6.20 -1.18
CA TYR A 39 13.67 5.20 -0.36
C TYR A 39 14.45 5.83 0.79
N ASP A 40 14.95 5.00 1.68
CA ASP A 40 15.72 5.43 2.84
C ASP A 40 16.93 6.26 2.42
N GLY A 41 17.15 7.39 3.08
CA GLY A 41 18.16 8.40 2.73
C GLY A 41 17.61 9.61 1.96
N MET A 42 16.45 9.52 1.31
CA MET A 42 15.82 10.67 0.66
C MET A 42 15.03 11.52 1.66
N ARG A 43 15.20 12.85 1.64
CA ARG A 43 14.47 13.78 2.53
C ARG A 43 12.94 13.61 2.48
N PRO A 44 12.28 13.52 1.30
CA PRO A 44 10.83 13.36 1.26
C PRO A 44 10.37 12.01 1.87
N TYR A 45 11.17 10.93 1.73
CA TYR A 45 10.88 9.67 2.41
C TYR A 45 10.95 9.83 3.94
N GLN A 46 11.98 10.50 4.45
CA GLN A 46 12.15 10.74 5.89
C GLN A 46 11.00 11.54 6.49
N LEU A 47 10.50 12.57 5.77
CA LEU A 47 9.32 13.33 6.18
C LEU A 47 8.06 12.46 6.22
N CYS A 48 7.82 11.65 5.18
CA CYS A 48 6.72 10.71 5.16
C CYS A 48 6.82 9.69 6.30
N LEU A 49 8.02 9.18 6.56
CA LEU A 49 8.27 8.25 7.65
C LEU A 49 7.97 8.90 9.02
N LEU A 50 8.44 10.12 9.24
CA LEU A 50 8.20 10.86 10.49
C LEU A 50 6.69 11.08 10.73
N ILE A 51 5.97 11.59 9.73
CA ILE A 51 4.52 11.82 9.81
C ILE A 51 3.79 10.50 10.03
N GLY A 52 4.11 9.48 9.22
CA GLY A 52 3.48 8.17 9.30
C GLY A 52 3.70 7.51 10.66
N MET A 53 4.94 7.47 11.14
CA MET A 53 5.27 6.86 12.43
C MET A 53 4.69 7.65 13.61
N GLY A 54 4.60 8.98 13.51
CA GLY A 54 3.89 9.81 14.49
C GLY A 54 2.40 9.44 14.59
N CYS A 55 1.71 9.34 13.47
CA CYS A 55 0.30 8.91 13.43
C CYS A 55 0.12 7.49 13.96
N LEU A 56 1.01 6.56 13.56
CA LEU A 56 0.96 5.18 14.05
C LEU A 56 1.22 5.10 15.55
N GLY A 57 2.22 5.82 16.07
CA GLY A 57 2.52 5.87 17.49
C GLY A 57 1.34 6.36 18.33
N LEU A 58 0.70 7.46 17.91
CA LEU A 58 -0.53 7.95 18.53
C LEU A 58 -1.65 6.89 18.49
N LYS A 59 -1.84 6.25 17.35
CA LYS A 59 -2.83 5.18 17.19
C LYS A 59 -2.56 4.01 18.13
N LEU A 60 -1.31 3.57 18.28
CA LEU A 60 -0.94 2.47 19.18
C LEU A 60 -1.23 2.83 20.65
N ILE A 61 -0.95 4.06 21.07
CA ILE A 61 -1.24 4.55 22.43
C ILE A 61 -2.76 4.57 22.69
N LEU A 62 -3.55 4.99 21.71
CA LEU A 62 -5.01 5.08 21.84
C LEU A 62 -5.72 3.73 21.72
N THR A 63 -5.04 2.67 21.27
CA THR A 63 -5.62 1.35 21.05
C THR A 63 -5.41 0.45 22.28
N LYS A 64 -6.50 -0.14 22.77
CA LYS A 64 -6.42 -1.12 23.86
C LYS A 64 -6.02 -2.49 23.32
N TYR A 65 -4.89 -3.01 23.74
CA TYR A 65 -4.42 -4.35 23.40
C TYR A 65 -4.60 -5.31 24.58
N THR A 66 -4.93 -6.57 24.27
CA THR A 66 -4.88 -7.64 25.29
C THR A 66 -3.45 -8.05 25.55
N PRO A 67 -3.12 -8.64 26.74
CA PRO A 67 -1.76 -9.10 27.04
C PRO A 67 -1.20 -10.06 25.99
N TRP A 68 -2.05 -10.95 25.45
CA TRP A 68 -1.66 -11.87 24.38
C TRP A 68 -1.31 -11.15 23.07
N GLN A 69 -2.09 -10.14 22.69
CA GLN A 69 -1.78 -9.32 21.51
C GLN A 69 -0.47 -8.54 21.68
N LEU A 70 -0.20 -8.05 22.90
CA LEU A 70 1.06 -7.38 23.19
C LEU A 70 2.24 -8.35 23.10
N LEU A 71 2.10 -9.57 23.61
CA LEU A 71 3.13 -10.59 23.49
C LEU A 71 3.45 -10.91 22.03
N VAL A 72 2.43 -11.16 21.22
CA VAL A 72 2.58 -11.42 19.77
C VAL A 72 3.23 -10.23 19.08
N ALA A 73 2.76 -9.01 19.35
CA ALA A 73 3.33 -7.79 18.80
C ALA A 73 4.81 -7.60 19.20
N ALA A 74 5.17 -7.91 20.46
CA ALA A 74 6.55 -7.85 20.94
C ALA A 74 7.45 -8.86 20.20
N VAL A 75 7.00 -10.11 20.04
CA VAL A 75 7.75 -11.14 19.30
C VAL A 75 8.02 -10.70 17.86
N PHE A 76 6.98 -10.29 17.13
CA PHE A 76 7.16 -9.80 15.76
C PHE A 76 7.98 -8.50 15.72
N GLY A 77 7.82 -7.61 16.70
CA GLY A 77 8.62 -6.40 16.85
C GLY A 77 10.11 -6.70 16.99
N VAL A 78 10.47 -7.68 17.82
CA VAL A 78 11.86 -8.14 17.98
C VAL A 78 12.41 -8.66 16.66
N PHE A 79 11.66 -9.52 15.94
CA PHE A 79 12.08 -9.99 14.62
C PHE A 79 12.26 -8.85 13.62
N GLY A 80 11.35 -7.87 13.61
CA GLY A 80 11.47 -6.68 12.76
C GLY A 80 12.73 -5.86 13.06
N VAL A 81 13.05 -5.65 14.34
CA VAL A 81 14.26 -4.93 14.78
C VAL A 81 15.53 -5.71 14.46
N LEU A 82 15.55 -7.02 14.70
CA LEU A 82 16.68 -7.88 14.34
C LEU A 82 16.93 -7.86 12.82
N SER A 83 15.88 -8.03 12.03
CA SER A 83 15.98 -7.92 10.56
C SER A 83 16.58 -6.58 10.15
N TRP A 84 16.09 -5.47 10.69
CA TRP A 84 16.65 -4.14 10.41
C TRP A 84 18.13 -4.03 10.81
N ARG A 85 18.51 -4.55 11.96
CA ARG A 85 19.92 -4.56 12.43
C ARG A 85 20.83 -5.37 11.52
N CYS A 86 20.35 -6.51 11.02
CA CYS A 86 21.15 -7.41 10.18
C CYS A 86 21.22 -6.94 8.71
N SER A 87 20.15 -6.40 8.14
CA SER A 87 20.07 -6.03 6.73
C SER A 87 20.22 -4.53 6.45
N ALA A 88 20.22 -3.69 7.50
CA ALA A 88 20.08 -2.23 7.44
C ALA A 88 18.79 -1.74 6.75
N GLU A 89 17.90 -2.65 6.33
CA GLU A 89 16.63 -2.32 5.67
C GLU A 89 15.47 -2.27 6.65
N LYS A 90 14.67 -1.20 6.60
CA LYS A 90 13.51 -0.98 7.48
C LYS A 90 12.22 -1.63 6.98
N GLY A 91 12.26 -2.31 5.82
CA GLY A 91 11.05 -2.85 5.16
C GLY A 91 10.26 -3.82 6.06
N MET A 92 10.95 -4.82 6.65
CA MET A 92 10.32 -5.80 7.52
C MET A 92 9.72 -5.16 8.78
N LEU A 93 10.47 -4.24 9.42
CA LEU A 93 9.99 -3.51 10.59
C LEU A 93 8.73 -2.70 10.25
N THR A 94 8.72 -2.01 9.12
CA THR A 94 7.55 -1.25 8.66
C THR A 94 6.34 -2.16 8.42
N CYS A 95 6.53 -3.34 7.81
CA CYS A 95 5.45 -4.33 7.62
C CYS A 95 4.87 -4.81 8.97
N VAL A 96 5.73 -5.13 9.93
CA VAL A 96 5.31 -5.53 11.28
C VAL A 96 4.49 -4.42 11.94
N MET A 97 4.96 -3.18 11.88
CA MET A 97 4.26 -2.03 12.42
C MET A 97 2.90 -1.81 11.73
N MET A 98 2.82 -2.00 10.41
CA MET A 98 1.55 -1.97 9.68
C MET A 98 0.57 -3.02 10.19
N LEU A 99 1.00 -4.27 10.39
CA LEU A 99 0.16 -5.36 10.89
C LEU A 99 -0.35 -5.09 12.30
N ILE A 100 0.53 -4.67 13.23
CA ILE A 100 0.15 -4.33 14.60
C ILE A 100 -0.86 -3.16 14.60
N GLY A 101 -0.64 -2.17 13.75
CA GLY A 101 -1.51 -1.01 13.61
C GLY A 101 -2.88 -1.31 13.02
N MET A 102 -3.09 -2.43 12.34
CA MET A 102 -4.39 -2.77 11.71
C MET A 102 -5.50 -3.10 12.71
N LYS A 103 -5.19 -3.29 13.99
CA LYS A 103 -6.23 -3.58 14.99
C LYS A 103 -7.31 -2.48 14.98
N ASP A 104 -8.57 -2.90 15.02
CA ASP A 104 -9.77 -2.03 15.03
C ASP A 104 -9.89 -1.09 13.80
N VAL A 105 -9.28 -1.49 12.67
CA VAL A 105 -9.35 -0.77 11.40
C VAL A 105 -10.13 -1.59 10.38
N ARG A 106 -11.09 -0.96 9.72
CA ARG A 106 -11.89 -1.63 8.67
C ARG A 106 -11.06 -1.88 7.43
N ILE A 107 -10.85 -3.16 7.10
CA ILE A 107 -10.05 -3.59 5.94
C ILE A 107 -10.52 -2.91 4.64
N LYS A 108 -11.83 -2.78 4.43
CA LYS A 108 -12.39 -2.09 3.27
C LYS A 108 -11.87 -0.65 3.12
N LYS A 109 -11.71 0.08 4.23
CA LYS A 109 -11.17 1.46 4.23
C LYS A 109 -9.70 1.49 3.86
N VAL A 110 -8.92 0.51 4.33
CA VAL A 110 -7.50 0.36 3.96
C VAL A 110 -7.37 0.15 2.45
N PHE A 111 -8.18 -0.75 1.88
CA PHE A 111 -8.17 -0.99 0.44
C PHE A 111 -8.67 0.20 -0.38
N GLN A 112 -9.65 0.97 0.13
CA GLN A 112 -10.11 2.20 -0.52
C GLN A 112 -9.01 3.26 -0.57
N VAL A 113 -8.35 3.52 0.56
CA VAL A 113 -7.21 4.46 0.62
C VAL A 113 -6.06 3.96 -0.23
N GLY A 114 -5.75 2.65 -0.15
CA GLY A 114 -4.73 2.02 -0.98
C GLY A 114 -4.99 2.19 -2.48
N ALA A 115 -6.21 1.92 -2.93
CA ALA A 115 -6.60 2.08 -4.32
C ALA A 115 -6.47 3.54 -4.79
N VAL A 116 -6.96 4.51 -4.00
CA VAL A 116 -6.90 5.93 -4.37
C VAL A 116 -5.44 6.40 -4.44
N VAL A 117 -4.67 6.19 -3.37
CA VAL A 117 -3.28 6.66 -3.29
C VAL A 117 -2.42 6.00 -4.36
N TRP A 118 -2.52 4.67 -4.49
CA TRP A 118 -1.67 3.94 -5.45
C TRP A 118 -2.04 4.24 -6.90
N SER A 119 -3.35 4.34 -7.22
CA SER A 119 -3.79 4.74 -8.57
C SER A 119 -3.31 6.13 -8.93
N SER A 120 -3.41 7.09 -8.01
CA SER A 120 -2.97 8.47 -8.23
C SER A 120 -1.47 8.55 -8.51
N VAL A 121 -0.66 7.86 -7.72
CA VAL A 121 0.79 7.82 -7.90
C VAL A 121 1.17 7.07 -9.17
N PHE A 122 0.54 5.93 -9.43
CA PHE A 122 0.78 5.14 -10.65
C PHE A 122 0.47 5.95 -11.90
N LEU A 123 -0.69 6.62 -11.92
CA LEU A 123 -1.07 7.49 -13.03
C LEU A 123 -0.10 8.67 -13.18
N TYR A 124 0.26 9.33 -12.08
CA TYR A 124 1.25 10.42 -12.09
C TYR A 124 2.58 9.98 -12.71
N ARG A 125 3.11 8.82 -12.35
CA ARG A 125 4.37 8.27 -12.89
C ARG A 125 4.29 8.04 -14.39
N ILE A 126 3.20 7.42 -14.86
CA ILE A 126 3.01 7.19 -16.30
C ILE A 126 2.87 8.52 -17.06
N LEU A 127 2.08 9.46 -16.53
CA LEU A 127 1.92 10.77 -17.16
C LEU A 127 3.24 11.55 -17.19
N ALA A 128 3.99 11.58 -16.09
CA ALA A 128 5.31 12.22 -16.02
C ALA A 128 6.29 11.62 -17.05
N PHE A 129 6.24 10.32 -17.27
CA PHE A 129 7.01 9.65 -18.31
C PHE A 129 6.55 10.06 -19.72
N LEU A 130 5.24 10.05 -19.98
CA LEU A 130 4.68 10.39 -21.31
C LEU A 130 4.96 11.84 -21.74
N ILE A 131 4.97 12.78 -20.79
CA ILE A 131 5.32 14.20 -21.04
C ILE A 131 6.81 14.49 -21.00
N GLY A 132 7.64 13.46 -20.75
CA GLY A 132 9.10 13.58 -20.74
C GLY A 132 9.73 14.17 -19.49
N TRP A 133 8.98 14.34 -18.40
CA TRP A 133 9.52 14.76 -17.10
C TRP A 133 10.35 13.69 -16.41
N ASP A 134 9.92 12.44 -16.53
CA ASP A 134 10.64 11.27 -16.03
C ASP A 134 11.23 10.46 -17.19
N LYS A 135 12.51 10.10 -17.08
CA LYS A 135 13.19 9.25 -18.07
C LYS A 135 12.94 7.80 -17.73
N GLY A 136 12.26 7.08 -18.62
CA GLY A 136 12.15 5.63 -18.50
C GLY A 136 13.46 4.92 -18.85
N ILE A 137 13.73 3.80 -18.22
CA ILE A 137 14.84 2.92 -18.52
C ILE A 137 14.34 1.80 -19.44
N LEU A 138 14.98 1.63 -20.58
CA LEU A 138 14.79 0.47 -21.46
C LEU A 138 15.89 -0.54 -21.18
N LEU A 139 15.53 -1.69 -20.63
CA LEU A 139 16.43 -2.82 -20.45
C LEU A 139 16.21 -3.83 -21.57
N VAL A 140 17.29 -4.19 -22.24
CA VAL A 140 17.29 -5.22 -23.28
C VAL A 140 18.03 -6.44 -22.76
N HIS A 141 17.33 -7.56 -22.64
CA HIS A 141 17.91 -8.83 -22.22
C HIS A 141 17.84 -9.85 -23.37
N LYS A 142 18.92 -10.57 -23.60
CA LYS A 142 18.91 -11.72 -24.48
C LYS A 142 18.58 -12.97 -23.65
N LYS A 143 17.45 -13.62 -23.95
CA LYS A 143 17.04 -14.85 -23.28
C LYS A 143 16.56 -15.87 -24.32
N LEU A 144 17.06 -17.08 -24.26
CA LEU A 144 16.68 -18.16 -25.18
C LEU A 144 16.77 -17.79 -26.67
N GLY A 145 17.82 -16.99 -27.04
CA GLY A 145 18.01 -16.56 -28.42
C GLY A 145 17.20 -15.35 -28.87
N ALA A 146 16.20 -14.90 -28.08
CA ALA A 146 15.36 -13.73 -28.36
C ALA A 146 15.79 -12.52 -27.53
N PHE A 147 15.55 -11.31 -28.05
CA PHE A 147 15.70 -10.06 -27.30
C PHE A 147 14.38 -9.70 -26.64
N ILE A 148 14.42 -9.53 -25.32
CA ILE A 148 13.28 -9.09 -24.50
C ILE A 148 13.51 -7.64 -24.13
N PHE A 149 12.56 -6.77 -24.53
CA PHE A 149 12.56 -5.35 -24.24
C PHE A 149 11.67 -5.10 -23.00
N ARG A 150 12.24 -4.47 -21.96
CA ARG A 150 11.53 -4.15 -20.73
C ARG A 150 11.62 -2.66 -20.47
N TRP A 151 10.48 -2.00 -20.48
CA TRP A 151 10.40 -0.56 -20.25
C TRP A 151 9.92 -0.26 -18.82
N SER A 152 10.56 0.70 -18.16
CA SER A 152 10.24 1.04 -16.77
C SER A 152 9.10 2.06 -16.61
N MET A 153 8.63 2.70 -17.69
CA MET A 153 7.51 3.66 -17.70
C MET A 153 7.61 4.71 -16.57
N GLY A 154 8.77 5.36 -16.43
CA GLY A 154 9.03 6.36 -15.38
C GLY A 154 9.42 5.79 -14.01
N TYR A 155 9.43 4.48 -13.83
CA TYR A 155 9.94 3.84 -12.62
C TYR A 155 11.46 3.60 -12.70
N PRO A 156 12.16 3.46 -11.55
CA PRO A 156 13.61 3.24 -11.54
C PRO A 156 14.05 1.90 -12.15
N HIS A 157 13.14 0.94 -12.28
CA HIS A 157 13.40 -0.36 -12.87
C HIS A 157 12.10 -0.98 -13.42
N PRO A 158 12.13 -1.74 -14.55
CA PRO A 158 10.95 -2.39 -15.10
C PRO A 158 10.22 -3.31 -14.14
N ASN A 159 10.94 -4.04 -13.29
CA ASN A 159 10.30 -4.90 -12.27
C ASN A 159 9.49 -4.09 -11.25
N VAL A 160 9.94 -2.87 -10.92
CA VAL A 160 9.19 -1.99 -10.00
C VAL A 160 7.89 -1.53 -10.64
N PHE A 161 7.91 -1.23 -11.94
CA PHE A 161 6.69 -0.95 -12.70
C PHE A 161 5.69 -2.11 -12.66
N HIS A 162 6.15 -3.35 -12.96
CA HIS A 162 5.31 -4.54 -12.91
C HIS A 162 4.74 -4.82 -11.52
N ILE A 163 5.57 -4.73 -10.47
CA ILE A 163 5.10 -4.88 -9.09
C ILE A 163 4.07 -3.81 -8.75
N SER A 164 4.29 -2.57 -9.16
CA SER A 164 3.35 -1.47 -8.94
C SER A 164 2.02 -1.69 -9.62
N TYR A 165 2.05 -2.24 -10.84
CA TYR A 165 0.84 -2.63 -11.57
C TYR A 165 0.07 -3.76 -10.86
N VAL A 166 0.77 -4.81 -10.40
CA VAL A 166 0.16 -5.92 -9.67
C VAL A 166 -0.47 -5.44 -8.35
N ILE A 167 0.20 -4.55 -7.62
CA ILE A 167 -0.35 -3.95 -6.39
C ILE A 167 -1.63 -3.17 -6.70
N LEU A 168 -1.63 -2.38 -7.78
CA LEU A 168 -2.82 -1.65 -8.24
C LEU A 168 -3.99 -2.61 -8.51
N LEU A 169 -3.73 -3.67 -9.26
CA LEU A 169 -4.73 -4.68 -9.56
C LEU A 169 -5.25 -5.36 -8.28
N ALA A 170 -4.40 -5.66 -7.30
CA ALA A 170 -4.81 -6.25 -6.03
C ALA A 170 -5.78 -5.34 -5.25
N PHE A 171 -5.51 -4.04 -5.19
CA PHE A 171 -6.43 -3.08 -4.56
C PHE A 171 -7.77 -3.01 -5.30
N LEU A 172 -7.73 -2.89 -6.62
CA LEU A 172 -8.92 -2.83 -7.45
C LEU A 172 -9.72 -4.13 -7.35
N PHE A 173 -9.06 -5.28 -7.45
CA PHE A 173 -9.68 -6.59 -7.33
C PHE A 173 -10.50 -6.72 -6.04
N TYR A 174 -9.91 -6.39 -4.90
CA TYR A 174 -10.62 -6.46 -3.62
C TYR A 174 -11.87 -5.57 -3.60
N LEU A 175 -11.78 -4.34 -4.10
CA LEU A 175 -12.90 -3.41 -4.10
C LEU A 175 -14.01 -3.81 -5.08
N LEU A 176 -13.63 -4.40 -6.22
CA LEU A 176 -14.53 -4.77 -7.29
C LEU A 176 -15.18 -6.14 -7.06
N GLN A 177 -14.52 -7.05 -6.36
CA GLN A 177 -15.10 -8.32 -5.94
C GLN A 177 -16.41 -8.13 -5.16
N GLN A 178 -16.55 -7.04 -4.45
CA GLN A 178 -17.78 -6.70 -3.73
C GLN A 178 -18.92 -6.22 -4.65
N LYS A 179 -18.65 -5.87 -5.92
CA LYS A 179 -19.63 -5.31 -6.85
C LYS A 179 -20.19 -6.31 -7.88
N GLY A 180 -19.72 -7.54 -7.92
CA GLY A 180 -20.25 -8.59 -8.77
C GLY A 180 -19.24 -9.35 -9.64
N LYS A 181 -19.59 -10.60 -9.95
CA LYS A 181 -18.71 -11.60 -10.59
C LYS A 181 -18.22 -11.25 -12.01
N LYS A 182 -18.90 -10.40 -12.76
CA LYS A 182 -18.52 -10.07 -14.17
C LYS A 182 -17.18 -9.32 -14.26
N LEU A 183 -16.83 -8.55 -13.26
CA LEU A 183 -15.59 -7.80 -13.23
C LEU A 183 -14.36 -8.65 -12.92
N PHE A 184 -14.55 -9.79 -12.27
CA PHE A 184 -13.51 -10.78 -11.98
C PHE A 184 -12.83 -11.28 -13.27
N GLY A 185 -13.64 -11.58 -14.29
CA GLY A 185 -13.10 -12.04 -15.58
C GLY A 185 -12.15 -11.03 -16.24
N TRP A 186 -12.46 -9.74 -16.18
CA TRP A 186 -11.62 -8.69 -16.74
C TRP A 186 -10.30 -8.53 -15.98
N ILE A 187 -10.31 -8.68 -14.66
CA ILE A 187 -9.10 -8.60 -13.85
C ILE A 187 -8.20 -9.82 -14.09
N VAL A 188 -8.80 -11.02 -14.18
CA VAL A 188 -8.04 -12.22 -14.54
C VAL A 188 -7.44 -12.08 -15.94
N ALA A 189 -8.20 -11.57 -16.91
CA ALA A 189 -7.69 -11.29 -18.24
C ALA A 189 -6.53 -10.26 -18.24
N ALA A 190 -6.64 -9.20 -17.43
CA ALA A 190 -5.56 -8.21 -17.28
C ALA A 190 -4.31 -8.79 -16.61
N LEU A 191 -4.47 -9.69 -15.63
CA LEU A 191 -3.35 -10.40 -15.00
C LEU A 191 -2.67 -11.35 -15.98
N VAL A 192 -3.45 -12.13 -16.72
CA VAL A 192 -2.93 -13.09 -17.73
C VAL A 192 -2.26 -12.32 -18.88
N GLY A 193 -2.86 -11.22 -19.36
CA GLY A 193 -2.28 -10.39 -20.40
C GLY A 193 -0.98 -9.67 -20.01
N ASN A 194 -0.61 -9.64 -18.72
CA ASN A 194 0.65 -9.09 -18.25
C ASN A 194 1.79 -10.14 -18.18
N VAL A 195 1.49 -11.41 -18.39
CA VAL A 195 2.47 -12.51 -18.36
C VAL A 195 2.92 -12.90 -19.77
N LEU A 196 2.16 -12.51 -20.79
CA LEU A 196 2.48 -12.69 -22.23
C LEU A 196 3.25 -11.48 -22.75
#